data_1943ecd7b55f9aa948a74780f027e385
#
_entry.id   1943ecd7b55f9aa948a74780f027e385
#
_cell.length_a   1.000
_cell.length_b   1.000
_cell.length_c   1.000
_cell.angle_alpha   90.00
_cell.angle_beta   90.00
_cell.angle_gamma   90.00
#
_symmetry.space_group_name_H-M   'P 1'
#
loop_
_entity.id
_entity.type
_entity.pdbx_description
1 polymer ?
#
loop_
_entity_poly.entity_id
_entity_poly.type
_entity_poly.pdbx_seq_one_letter_code
_entity_poly.pdbx_strand_id
1 'polypeptide(L)'
;MALAAGYSFSPRPLPPFATTQVHPDDLLVTGVAVSGERLVVAGEQGRILFADDAEGPWRAARVQPQRGSTLTQLKFVTPDTAIAVGHDGWILRSEDAGRSWREVQFNQGMTDPLLAIAGPYDGKLFAIGGFGLFYTSADEGRSWTREDHPVIGDHHLNALLRADDGSLLLVGERGFVAQSADNGRSWTVLDEFYPGSFFGALSLPSHELLVFGMRGNVFRSADYGKTWHKVAVPTGASLFGGAVVRDGRVLLVGAGDTVLVSSDGARHFELAERGDRQSLADIVPLPDGGWLMGGEAGIKHRTATDAAPGGGAP
;
A
#
# COMPACT_ATOMS: atom_id res chain seq x y z
N MET A 1 -13.96 -16.47 58.40
CA MET A 1 -14.68 -16.10 57.16
C MET A 1 -14.34 -14.70 56.66
N ALA A 2 -14.15 -13.67 57.49
CA ALA A 2 -13.81 -12.31 57.06
C ALA A 2 -12.44 -12.14 56.34
N LEU A 3 -11.42 -12.94 56.72
CA LEU A 3 -10.09 -12.89 56.08
C LEU A 3 -10.06 -13.45 54.65
N ALA A 4 -10.94 -14.42 54.33
CA ALA A 4 -11.04 -14.99 53.01
C ALA A 4 -11.72 -14.01 52.01
N ALA A 5 -12.68 -13.19 52.46
CA ALA A 5 -13.33 -12.19 51.64
C ALA A 5 -12.39 -11.00 51.27
N GLY A 6 -11.53 -10.58 52.22
CA GLY A 6 -10.53 -9.54 51.97
C GLY A 6 -9.48 -9.93 50.92
N TYR A 7 -9.13 -11.18 50.83
CA TYR A 7 -8.18 -11.69 49.83
C TYR A 7 -8.78 -11.77 48.43
N SER A 8 -10.08 -12.02 48.32
CA SER A 8 -10.77 -12.09 47.02
C SER A 8 -10.96 -10.73 46.36
N PHE A 9 -10.92 -9.65 47.13
CA PHE A 9 -11.11 -8.27 46.63
C PHE A 9 -9.82 -7.44 46.65
N SER A 10 -8.68 -8.04 47.01
CA SER A 10 -7.40 -7.34 46.93
C SER A 10 -7.00 -7.14 45.46
N PRO A 11 -6.56 -5.91 45.05
CA PRO A 11 -6.01 -5.67 43.71
C PRO A 11 -4.80 -6.60 43.50
N ARG A 12 -4.92 -7.53 42.57
CA ARG A 12 -3.78 -8.38 42.17
C ARG A 12 -3.03 -7.65 41.07
N PRO A 13 -1.71 -7.54 41.14
CA PRO A 13 -0.94 -7.13 39.99
C PRO A 13 -1.25 -8.14 38.87
N LEU A 14 -1.77 -7.65 37.77
CA LEU A 14 -1.93 -8.47 36.57
C LEU A 14 -0.53 -9.02 36.23
N PRO A 15 -0.39 -10.33 35.97
CA PRO A 15 0.87 -10.85 35.47
C PRO A 15 1.26 -10.00 34.24
N PRO A 16 2.55 -9.67 34.08
CA PRO A 16 2.97 -9.02 32.86
C PRO A 16 2.50 -9.90 31.70
N PHE A 17 1.76 -9.32 30.77
CA PHE A 17 1.44 -10.03 29.54
C PHE A 17 2.75 -10.55 28.99
N ALA A 18 2.81 -11.85 28.67
CA ALA A 18 3.93 -12.37 27.91
C ALA A 18 4.15 -11.44 26.72
N THR A 19 5.39 -11.04 26.50
CA THR A 19 5.75 -10.29 25.29
C THR A 19 5.41 -11.22 24.14
N THR A 20 4.21 -11.07 23.60
CA THR A 20 3.77 -11.82 22.43
C THR A 20 4.67 -11.36 21.31
N GLN A 21 5.61 -12.19 20.89
CA GLN A 21 6.30 -11.96 19.63
C GLN A 21 5.21 -12.00 18.55
N VAL A 22 4.98 -10.85 17.93
CA VAL A 22 4.06 -10.77 16.81
C VAL A 22 4.81 -11.32 15.61
N HIS A 23 4.36 -12.46 15.10
CA HIS A 23 4.83 -12.98 13.84
C HIS A 23 4.13 -12.23 12.70
N PRO A 24 4.84 -11.89 11.61
CA PRO A 24 4.20 -11.25 10.47
C PRO A 24 3.06 -12.10 9.88
N ASP A 25 3.09 -13.41 10.02
CA ASP A 25 2.04 -14.34 9.57
C ASP A 25 0.72 -14.23 10.37
N ASP A 26 0.78 -13.65 11.57
CA ASP A 26 -0.39 -13.41 12.42
C ASP A 26 -0.96 -12.00 12.28
N LEU A 27 -0.48 -11.23 11.29
CA LEU A 27 -0.85 -9.83 11.08
C LEU A 27 -1.54 -9.67 9.73
N LEU A 28 -2.67 -8.98 9.68
CA LEU A 28 -3.16 -8.42 8.43
C LEU A 28 -2.19 -7.33 7.98
N VAL A 29 -1.39 -7.62 6.95
CA VAL A 29 -0.43 -6.69 6.34
C VAL A 29 -1.08 -5.98 5.17
N THR A 30 -1.19 -4.67 5.27
CA THR A 30 -1.83 -3.82 4.26
C THR A 30 -0.83 -3.05 3.42
N GLY A 31 0.39 -2.85 3.93
CA GLY A 31 1.45 -2.15 3.21
C GLY A 31 2.81 -2.78 3.45
N VAL A 32 3.60 -2.84 2.39
CA VAL A 32 4.99 -3.31 2.39
C VAL A 32 5.90 -2.29 1.72
N ALA A 33 7.11 -2.09 2.25
CA ALA A 33 8.10 -1.20 1.66
C ALA A 33 9.52 -1.74 1.85
N VAL A 34 10.40 -1.37 0.92
CA VAL A 34 11.81 -1.76 0.92
C VAL A 34 12.72 -0.56 0.71
N SER A 35 13.84 -0.52 1.42
CA SER A 35 14.91 0.44 1.23
C SER A 35 16.27 -0.25 1.42
N GLY A 36 16.99 -0.49 0.32
CA GLY A 36 18.14 -1.38 0.34
C GLY A 36 17.75 -2.78 0.80
N GLU A 37 18.36 -3.27 1.87
CA GLU A 37 18.04 -4.56 2.51
C GLU A 37 16.93 -4.43 3.56
N ARG A 38 16.57 -3.20 3.96
CA ARG A 38 15.54 -2.95 4.98
C ARG A 38 14.16 -3.20 4.43
N LEU A 39 13.44 -4.10 5.07
CA LEU A 39 12.05 -4.42 4.84
C LEU A 39 11.20 -3.87 5.99
N VAL A 40 10.07 -3.27 5.67
CA VAL A 40 9.10 -2.77 6.64
C VAL A 40 7.71 -3.16 6.18
N VAL A 41 6.90 -3.66 7.10
CA VAL A 41 5.50 -3.98 6.85
C VAL A 41 4.62 -3.29 7.89
N ALA A 42 3.44 -2.87 7.48
CA ALA A 42 2.46 -2.24 8.34
C ALA A 42 1.08 -2.84 8.13
N GLY A 43 0.23 -2.75 9.16
CA GLY A 43 -1.11 -3.30 9.05
C GLY A 43 -2.02 -2.95 10.22
N GLU A 44 -2.84 -3.93 10.58
CA GLU A 44 -3.86 -3.77 11.61
C GLU A 44 -3.29 -3.35 12.97
N GLN A 45 -4.13 -2.71 13.77
CA GLN A 45 -3.81 -2.25 15.11
C GLN A 45 -2.60 -1.32 15.18
N GLY A 46 -2.24 -0.65 14.08
CA GLY A 46 -1.08 0.25 14.01
C GLY A 46 0.26 -0.45 14.19
N ARG A 47 0.31 -1.75 13.93
CA ARG A 47 1.53 -2.54 14.06
C ARG A 47 2.42 -2.32 12.84
N ILE A 48 3.70 -2.16 13.13
CA ILE A 48 4.75 -2.07 12.12
C ILE A 48 5.85 -3.06 12.52
N LEU A 49 6.27 -3.88 11.58
CA LEU A 49 7.40 -4.79 11.76
C LEU A 49 8.49 -4.43 10.74
N PHE A 50 9.74 -4.73 11.09
CA PHE A 50 10.88 -4.55 10.20
C PHE A 50 11.85 -5.73 10.27
N ALA A 51 12.56 -5.96 9.18
CA ALA A 51 13.62 -6.95 9.06
C ALA A 51 14.70 -6.47 8.10
N ASP A 52 15.86 -7.11 8.12
CA ASP A 52 16.95 -6.89 7.17
C ASP A 52 17.05 -8.06 6.15
N ASP A 53 16.15 -9.02 6.26
CA ASP A 53 16.02 -10.19 5.40
C ASP A 53 14.54 -10.60 5.34
N ALA A 54 14.08 -11.10 4.17
CA ALA A 54 12.68 -11.50 3.99
C ALA A 54 12.29 -12.72 4.87
N GLU A 55 13.24 -13.59 5.15
CA GLU A 55 13.05 -14.74 6.05
C GLU A 55 13.14 -14.34 7.53
N GLY A 56 13.46 -13.08 7.83
CA GLY A 56 13.54 -12.53 9.18
C GLY A 56 14.94 -12.66 9.82
N PRO A 57 15.06 -12.42 11.13
CA PRO A 57 13.97 -12.26 12.11
C PRO A 57 13.25 -10.92 11.99
N TRP A 58 11.92 -10.96 11.98
CA TRP A 58 11.07 -9.78 12.05
C TRP A 58 11.01 -9.23 13.47
N ARG A 59 11.05 -7.91 13.60
CA ARG A 59 11.05 -7.20 14.89
C ARG A 59 9.95 -6.16 14.89
N ALA A 60 9.27 -5.98 16.02
CA ALA A 60 8.28 -4.92 16.18
C ALA A 60 8.97 -3.55 16.23
N ALA A 61 8.51 -2.62 15.41
CA ALA A 61 8.91 -1.23 15.48
C ALA A 61 8.24 -0.54 16.68
N ARG A 62 8.91 0.50 17.21
CA ARG A 62 8.34 1.32 18.27
C ARG A 62 7.49 2.42 17.68
N VAL A 63 6.18 2.39 17.89
CA VAL A 63 5.23 3.41 17.43
C VAL A 63 4.80 4.29 18.61
N GLN A 64 4.91 5.61 18.50
CA GLN A 64 4.60 6.56 19.58
C GLN A 64 3.87 7.81 19.07
N PRO A 65 2.66 8.09 19.63
CA PRO A 65 1.86 7.22 20.48
C PRO A 65 1.28 6.05 19.67
N GLN A 66 1.00 4.92 20.32
CA GLN A 66 0.26 3.85 19.70
C GLN A 66 -1.25 4.16 19.79
N ARG A 67 -1.92 4.24 18.65
CA ARG A 67 -3.36 4.54 18.55
C ARG A 67 -4.23 3.31 18.36
N GLY A 68 -3.65 2.21 17.86
CA GLY A 68 -4.39 1.01 17.49
C GLY A 68 -5.16 1.13 16.17
N SER A 69 -5.10 2.27 15.49
CA SER A 69 -5.72 2.47 14.18
C SER A 69 -4.98 1.69 13.11
N THR A 70 -5.70 1.08 12.18
CA THR A 70 -5.10 0.31 11.07
C THR A 70 -4.33 1.25 10.13
N LEU A 71 -3.09 0.88 9.84
CA LEU A 71 -2.30 1.50 8.79
C LEU A 71 -2.69 0.87 7.45
N THR A 72 -2.75 1.65 6.39
CA THR A 72 -3.21 1.23 5.07
C THR A 72 -2.08 1.12 4.06
N GLN A 73 -1.08 1.99 4.16
CA GLN A 73 0.09 1.98 3.30
C GLN A 73 1.30 2.61 4.00
N LEU A 74 2.49 2.23 3.55
CA LEU A 74 3.74 2.87 3.95
C LEU A 74 4.70 3.00 2.76
N LYS A 75 5.62 3.96 2.86
CA LYS A 75 6.58 4.23 1.79
C LYS A 75 7.87 4.83 2.35
N PHE A 76 9.01 4.40 1.83
CA PHE A 76 10.27 5.10 2.02
C PHE A 76 10.33 6.33 1.09
N VAL A 77 10.66 7.49 1.66
CA VAL A 77 10.84 8.76 0.94
C VAL A 77 12.33 9.11 0.78
N THR A 78 13.16 8.61 1.68
CA THR A 78 14.62 8.53 1.59
C THR A 78 15.07 7.17 2.13
N PRO A 79 16.34 6.78 2.04
CA PRO A 79 16.79 5.50 2.60
C PRO A 79 16.46 5.30 4.08
N ASP A 80 16.45 6.36 4.88
CA ASP A 80 16.20 6.30 6.33
C ASP A 80 14.84 6.86 6.75
N THR A 81 14.20 7.64 5.88
CA THR A 81 12.91 8.27 6.19
C THR A 81 11.77 7.52 5.53
N ALA A 82 10.78 7.11 6.33
CA ALA A 82 9.56 6.48 5.84
C ALA A 82 8.31 7.14 6.42
N ILE A 83 7.22 7.08 5.67
CA ILE A 83 5.90 7.57 6.05
C ILE A 83 4.94 6.39 6.03
N ALA A 84 4.07 6.29 7.03
CA ALA A 84 2.93 5.38 7.05
C ALA A 84 1.64 6.18 7.25
N VAL A 85 0.59 5.78 6.56
CA VAL A 85 -0.73 6.43 6.63
C VAL A 85 -1.80 5.40 6.97
N GLY A 86 -2.93 5.84 7.51
CA GLY A 86 -3.99 4.92 7.89
C GLY A 86 -5.30 5.58 8.28
N HIS A 87 -6.10 4.80 9.01
CA HIS A 87 -7.39 5.23 9.53
C HIS A 87 -7.25 6.43 10.49
N ASP A 88 -8.34 7.15 10.70
CA ASP A 88 -8.40 8.33 11.56
C ASP A 88 -7.48 9.47 11.09
N GLY A 89 -7.15 9.53 9.80
CA GLY A 89 -6.19 10.49 9.25
C GLY A 89 -4.80 10.37 9.88
N TRP A 90 -4.44 9.18 10.37
CA TRP A 90 -3.17 8.95 11.06
C TRP A 90 -2.01 8.94 10.09
N ILE A 91 -1.00 9.75 10.39
CA ILE A 91 0.26 9.79 9.66
C ILE A 91 1.41 9.61 10.64
N LEU A 92 2.23 8.62 10.38
CA LEU A 92 3.44 8.31 11.12
C LEU A 92 4.67 8.59 10.25
N ARG A 93 5.75 9.01 10.90
CA ARG A 93 7.04 9.25 10.26
C ARG A 93 8.16 8.56 11.02
N SER A 94 9.03 7.87 10.29
CA SER A 94 10.29 7.28 10.76
C SER A 94 11.48 8.04 10.17
N GLU A 95 12.57 8.13 10.94
CA GLU A 95 13.86 8.70 10.52
C GLU A 95 15.02 7.72 10.74
N ASP A 96 14.72 6.44 11.03
CA ASP A 96 15.69 5.41 11.37
C ASP A 96 15.45 4.09 10.60
N ALA A 97 15.04 4.24 9.34
CA ALA A 97 14.72 3.13 8.44
C ALA A 97 13.64 2.19 9.02
N GLY A 98 12.58 2.76 9.60
CA GLY A 98 11.41 2.02 10.05
C GLY A 98 11.52 1.36 11.42
N ARG A 99 12.61 1.59 12.21
CA ARG A 99 12.77 1.01 13.56
C ARG A 99 11.89 1.69 14.59
N SER A 100 11.71 3.00 14.45
CA SER A 100 10.81 3.77 15.31
C SER A 100 9.99 4.78 14.51
N TRP A 101 8.78 5.05 15.00
CA TRP A 101 7.79 5.86 14.33
C TRP A 101 7.19 6.86 15.30
N ARG A 102 7.06 8.10 14.85
CA ARG A 102 6.40 9.18 15.58
C ARG A 102 5.19 9.67 14.80
N GLU A 103 4.13 9.95 15.53
CA GLU A 103 2.95 10.61 14.98
C GLU A 103 3.30 12.03 14.54
N VAL A 104 2.94 12.37 13.31
CA VAL A 104 3.01 13.72 12.77
C VAL A 104 1.63 14.31 12.54
N GLN A 105 0.62 13.45 12.39
CA GLN A 105 -0.77 13.86 12.32
C GLN A 105 -1.69 12.75 12.85
N PHE A 106 -2.72 13.14 13.56
CA PHE A 106 -3.84 12.31 13.97
C PHE A 106 -5.06 13.21 14.16
N ASN A 107 -6.19 12.82 13.63
CA ASN A 107 -7.41 13.61 13.75
C ASN A 107 -8.47 12.84 14.54
N GLN A 108 -8.50 13.08 15.86
CA GLN A 108 -9.49 12.47 16.73
C GLN A 108 -10.90 12.95 16.34
N GLY A 109 -11.71 12.06 15.83
CA GLY A 109 -13.08 12.36 15.34
C GLY A 109 -13.22 12.32 13.82
N MET A 110 -12.12 12.19 13.08
CA MET A 110 -12.14 11.79 11.68
C MET A 110 -12.24 10.26 11.61
N THR A 111 -13.21 9.75 10.89
CA THR A 111 -13.35 8.31 10.64
C THR A 111 -12.81 7.91 9.28
N ASP A 112 -12.51 8.89 8.44
CA ASP A 112 -12.11 8.66 7.05
C ASP A 112 -10.64 8.25 6.97
N PRO A 113 -10.34 7.15 6.28
CA PRO A 113 -8.98 6.65 6.17
C PRO A 113 -8.16 7.45 5.14
N LEU A 114 -6.88 7.65 5.43
CA LEU A 114 -5.89 7.82 4.38
C LEU A 114 -5.62 6.44 3.78
N LEU A 115 -5.62 6.32 2.46
CA LEU A 115 -5.52 5.06 1.74
C LEU A 115 -4.17 4.87 1.05
N ALA A 116 -3.54 5.96 0.59
CA ALA A 116 -2.27 5.89 -0.11
C ALA A 116 -1.33 7.05 0.20
N ILE A 117 -0.03 6.78 0.06
CA ILE A 117 1.08 7.74 0.15
C ILE A 117 1.88 7.73 -1.14
N ALA A 118 2.09 8.88 -1.78
CA ALA A 118 2.79 9.02 -3.05
C ALA A 118 3.87 10.10 -3.00
N GLY A 119 4.81 10.01 -3.93
CA GLY A 119 5.94 10.93 -4.04
C GLY A 119 7.22 10.37 -3.38
N PRO A 120 8.26 11.24 -3.11
CA PRO A 120 8.24 12.67 -3.42
C PRO A 120 8.28 12.95 -4.92
N TYR A 121 7.43 13.87 -5.39
CA TYR A 121 7.44 14.39 -6.75
C TYR A 121 7.81 15.88 -6.69
N ASP A 122 8.97 16.25 -7.21
CA ASP A 122 9.56 17.58 -7.06
C ASP A 122 9.57 18.05 -5.58
N GLY A 123 9.92 17.13 -4.67
CA GLY A 123 9.97 17.38 -3.23
C GLY A 123 8.61 17.35 -2.52
N LYS A 124 7.49 17.18 -3.22
CA LYS A 124 6.14 17.15 -2.66
C LYS A 124 5.67 15.70 -2.42
N LEU A 125 5.20 15.40 -1.23
CA LEU A 125 4.51 14.17 -0.87
C LEU A 125 3.01 14.40 -0.86
N PHE A 126 2.27 13.31 -1.11
CA PHE A 126 0.81 13.28 -1.16
C PHE A 126 0.29 12.15 -0.30
N ALA A 127 -0.63 12.42 0.61
CA ALA A 127 -1.40 11.41 1.33
C ALA A 127 -2.88 11.60 0.97
N ILE A 128 -3.47 10.56 0.41
CA ILE A 128 -4.81 10.60 -0.17
C ILE A 128 -5.70 9.51 0.44
N GLY A 129 -7.01 9.70 0.38
CA GLY A 129 -7.87 8.73 1.04
C GLY A 129 -9.36 8.86 0.75
N GLY A 130 -10.16 8.38 1.70
CA GLY A 130 -11.61 8.36 1.63
C GLY A 130 -12.22 9.76 1.58
N PHE A 131 -13.36 9.88 0.90
CA PHE A 131 -14.17 11.11 0.84
C PHE A 131 -13.36 12.35 0.42
N GLY A 132 -12.52 12.20 -0.60
CA GLY A 132 -11.71 13.30 -1.14
C GLY A 132 -10.60 13.79 -0.21
N LEU A 133 -10.22 13.02 0.82
CA LEU A 133 -9.09 13.38 1.67
C LEU A 133 -7.83 13.54 0.83
N PHE A 134 -7.23 14.72 0.92
CA PHE A 134 -6.03 15.07 0.17
C PHE A 134 -5.12 15.94 1.03
N TYR A 135 -3.95 15.41 1.36
CA TYR A 135 -2.93 16.11 2.12
C TYR A 135 -1.63 16.16 1.34
N THR A 136 -0.87 17.23 1.54
CA THR A 136 0.45 17.41 0.93
C THR A 136 1.48 17.79 1.98
N SER A 137 2.73 17.42 1.72
CA SER A 137 3.88 17.81 2.50
C SER A 137 5.02 18.24 1.57
N ALA A 138 5.70 19.33 1.91
CA ALA A 138 6.88 19.85 1.20
C ALA A 138 8.17 19.75 2.04
N ASP A 139 8.13 19.05 3.17
CA ASP A 139 9.21 18.97 4.16
C ASP A 139 9.54 17.52 4.56
N GLU A 140 9.46 16.59 3.60
CA GLU A 140 9.70 15.15 3.78
C GLU A 140 8.75 14.51 4.81
N GLY A 141 7.50 14.99 4.89
CA GLY A 141 6.48 14.45 5.77
C GLY A 141 6.57 14.91 7.23
N ARG A 142 7.32 15.99 7.54
CA ARG A 142 7.37 16.56 8.89
C ARG A 142 6.10 17.30 9.25
N SER A 143 5.47 17.93 8.26
CA SER A 143 4.17 18.57 8.39
C SER A 143 3.29 18.31 7.18
N TRP A 144 1.97 18.34 7.39
CA TRP A 144 0.99 18.04 6.35
C TRP A 144 -0.08 19.12 6.30
N THR A 145 -0.43 19.54 5.09
CA THR A 145 -1.48 20.51 4.83
C THR A 145 -2.60 19.83 4.08
N ARG A 146 -3.84 19.94 4.57
CA ARG A 146 -5.03 19.51 3.84
C ARG A 146 -5.27 20.47 2.69
N GLU A 147 -5.45 19.91 1.50
CA GLU A 147 -5.87 20.64 0.31
C GLU A 147 -7.31 20.24 -0.04
N ASP A 148 -8.11 21.18 -0.51
CA ASP A 148 -9.45 20.94 -1.00
C ASP A 148 -9.49 21.11 -2.51
N HIS A 149 -9.96 20.08 -3.19
CA HIS A 149 -10.07 20.03 -4.64
C HIS A 149 -11.52 19.73 -5.01
N PRO A 150 -12.37 20.74 -5.25
CA PRO A 150 -13.80 20.55 -5.52
C PRO A 150 -14.11 19.59 -6.67
N VAL A 151 -13.22 19.51 -7.66
CA VAL A 151 -13.35 18.60 -8.81
C VAL A 151 -13.19 17.11 -8.41
N ILE A 152 -12.51 16.82 -7.32
CA ILE A 152 -12.34 15.48 -6.77
C ILE A 152 -13.62 15.04 -6.04
N GLY A 153 -14.31 15.99 -5.39
CA GLY A 153 -15.53 15.71 -4.65
C GLY A 153 -15.32 14.75 -3.47
N ASP A 154 -16.24 13.80 -3.31
CA ASP A 154 -16.26 12.82 -2.21
C ASP A 154 -15.75 11.43 -2.62
N HIS A 155 -15.02 11.31 -3.73
CA HIS A 155 -14.48 10.02 -4.16
C HIS A 155 -13.44 9.47 -3.19
N HIS A 156 -13.43 8.15 -3.00
CA HIS A 156 -12.31 7.48 -2.38
C HIS A 156 -11.13 7.43 -3.36
N LEU A 157 -10.00 7.99 -2.94
CA LEU A 157 -8.78 8.10 -3.72
C LEU A 157 -7.83 6.97 -3.35
N ASN A 158 -7.55 6.07 -4.28
CA ASN A 158 -6.87 4.80 -3.98
C ASN A 158 -5.39 4.79 -4.39
N ALA A 159 -5.03 5.49 -5.46
CA ALA A 159 -3.63 5.58 -5.87
C ALA A 159 -3.33 6.90 -6.60
N LEU A 160 -2.11 7.37 -6.43
CA LEU A 160 -1.54 8.53 -7.11
C LEU A 160 -0.15 8.18 -7.59
N LEU A 161 0.15 8.44 -8.85
CA LEU A 161 1.47 8.25 -9.43
C LEU A 161 1.88 9.44 -10.29
N ARG A 162 3.18 9.52 -10.60
CA ARG A 162 3.74 10.42 -11.60
C ARG A 162 4.02 9.65 -12.88
N ALA A 163 3.53 10.14 -14.00
CA ALA A 163 3.88 9.67 -15.33
C ALA A 163 5.24 10.25 -15.78
N ASP A 164 5.85 9.65 -16.79
CA ASP A 164 7.17 10.06 -17.27
C ASP A 164 7.20 11.43 -17.96
N ASP A 165 6.03 11.92 -18.42
CA ASP A 165 5.87 13.30 -18.92
C ASP A 165 5.80 14.34 -17.78
N GLY A 166 5.86 13.89 -16.52
CA GLY A 166 5.78 14.71 -15.34
C GLY A 166 4.36 14.96 -14.82
N SER A 167 3.32 14.58 -15.56
CA SER A 167 1.93 14.68 -15.09
C SER A 167 1.66 13.70 -13.94
N LEU A 168 0.71 14.04 -13.08
CA LEU A 168 0.21 13.13 -12.04
C LEU A 168 -1.08 12.47 -12.51
N LEU A 169 -1.23 11.19 -12.21
CA LEU A 169 -2.46 10.43 -12.38
C LEU A 169 -3.01 10.06 -11.00
N LEU A 170 -4.27 10.35 -10.77
CA LEU A 170 -5.03 10.03 -9.57
C LEU A 170 -6.17 9.09 -9.94
N VAL A 171 -6.31 7.97 -9.25
CA VAL A 171 -7.37 7.00 -9.50
C VAL A 171 -8.14 6.65 -8.22
N GLY A 172 -9.41 6.30 -8.37
CA GLY A 172 -10.27 6.03 -7.23
C GLY A 172 -11.48 5.17 -7.54
N GLU A 173 -12.48 5.30 -6.68
CA GLU A 173 -13.73 4.55 -6.81
C GLU A 173 -14.63 5.08 -7.93
N ARG A 174 -15.61 4.25 -8.33
CA ARG A 174 -16.64 4.63 -9.31
C ARG A 174 -16.06 5.19 -10.61
N GLY A 175 -14.98 4.58 -11.12
CA GLY A 175 -14.34 4.98 -12.37
C GLY A 175 -13.58 6.30 -12.31
N PHE A 176 -13.42 6.89 -11.13
CA PHE A 176 -12.74 8.18 -10.99
C PHE A 176 -11.29 8.09 -11.43
N VAL A 177 -10.94 8.90 -12.41
CA VAL A 177 -9.56 9.12 -12.89
C VAL A 177 -9.38 10.61 -13.15
N ALA A 178 -8.33 11.20 -12.61
CA ALA A 178 -7.99 12.60 -12.83
C ALA A 178 -6.49 12.78 -13.09
N GLN A 179 -6.15 13.84 -13.79
CA GLN A 179 -4.78 14.22 -14.10
C GLN A 179 -4.45 15.63 -13.62
N SER A 180 -3.20 15.83 -13.26
CA SER A 180 -2.63 17.14 -12.95
C SER A 180 -1.34 17.35 -13.74
N ALA A 181 -1.23 18.49 -14.42
CA ALA A 181 -0.02 18.91 -15.14
C ALA A 181 0.86 19.89 -14.33
N ASP A 182 0.45 20.23 -13.10
CA ASP A 182 1.05 21.29 -12.28
C ASP A 182 1.44 20.80 -10.86
N ASN A 183 1.81 19.53 -10.78
CA ASN A 183 2.22 18.86 -9.54
C ASN A 183 1.13 18.90 -8.45
N GLY A 184 -0.12 18.62 -8.82
CA GLY A 184 -1.26 18.46 -7.92
C GLY A 184 -1.91 19.77 -7.47
N ARG A 185 -1.61 20.93 -8.10
CA ARG A 185 -2.27 22.20 -7.78
C ARG A 185 -3.68 22.28 -8.38
N SER A 186 -3.84 21.74 -9.57
CA SER A 186 -5.14 21.61 -10.23
C SER A 186 -5.31 20.22 -10.84
N TRP A 187 -6.57 19.79 -10.95
CA TRP A 187 -6.93 18.47 -11.44
C TRP A 187 -7.97 18.57 -12.54
N THR A 188 -7.82 17.75 -13.57
CA THR A 188 -8.81 17.55 -14.63
C THR A 188 -9.32 16.12 -14.57
N VAL A 189 -10.61 15.93 -14.36
CA VAL A 189 -11.24 14.59 -14.38
C VAL A 189 -11.34 14.13 -15.82
N LEU A 190 -10.94 12.89 -16.07
CA LEU A 190 -11.03 12.26 -17.38
C LEU A 190 -12.42 11.68 -17.60
N ASP A 191 -12.80 11.51 -18.88
CA ASP A 191 -14.03 10.83 -19.23
C ASP A 191 -14.05 9.39 -18.71
N GLU A 192 -15.18 8.98 -18.13
CA GLU A 192 -15.34 7.64 -17.60
C GLU A 192 -15.23 6.59 -18.71
N PHE A 193 -14.29 5.65 -18.57
CA PHE A 193 -14.12 4.51 -19.46
C PHE A 193 -14.45 3.16 -18.78
N TYR A 194 -14.67 3.17 -17.48
CA TYR A 194 -15.07 2.02 -16.68
C TYR A 194 -15.75 2.46 -15.38
N PRO A 195 -16.97 1.99 -15.06
CA PRO A 195 -17.72 2.49 -13.88
C PRO A 195 -17.30 1.86 -12.54
N GLY A 196 -16.36 0.92 -12.52
CA GLY A 196 -15.91 0.28 -11.30
C GLY A 196 -14.70 0.95 -10.68
N SER A 197 -14.36 0.56 -9.45
CA SER A 197 -13.24 1.15 -8.70
C SER A 197 -11.89 0.67 -9.22
N PHE A 198 -10.95 1.59 -9.35
CA PHE A 198 -9.54 1.33 -9.49
C PHE A 198 -8.88 1.35 -8.10
N PHE A 199 -8.07 0.34 -7.80
CA PHE A 199 -7.37 0.22 -6.53
C PHE A 199 -5.88 0.54 -6.63
N GLY A 200 -5.32 0.47 -7.84
CA GLY A 200 -3.93 0.78 -8.06
C GLY A 200 -3.63 1.30 -9.47
N ALA A 201 -2.46 1.89 -9.59
CA ALA A 201 -1.92 2.39 -10.85
C ALA A 201 -0.40 2.19 -10.88
N LEU A 202 0.16 1.93 -12.08
CA LEU A 202 1.59 1.80 -12.30
C LEU A 202 2.04 2.63 -13.51
N SER A 203 3.23 3.22 -13.42
CA SER A 203 3.98 3.70 -14.58
C SER A 203 4.86 2.56 -15.09
N LEU A 204 4.78 2.27 -16.38
CA LEU A 204 5.51 1.19 -17.02
C LEU A 204 6.80 1.70 -17.69
N PRO A 205 7.84 0.87 -17.86
CA PRO A 205 9.10 1.28 -18.48
C PRO A 205 8.96 1.80 -19.92
N SER A 206 7.84 1.49 -20.57
CA SER A 206 7.50 1.93 -21.94
C SER A 206 6.86 3.30 -22.03
N HIS A 207 6.91 4.13 -20.98
CA HIS A 207 6.19 5.40 -20.85
C HIS A 207 4.67 5.26 -20.90
N GLU A 208 4.17 4.10 -20.51
CA GLU A 208 2.77 3.75 -20.51
C GLU A 208 2.22 3.69 -19.08
N LEU A 209 0.92 3.83 -18.95
CA LEU A 209 0.23 3.77 -17.68
C LEU A 209 -0.64 2.52 -17.61
N LEU A 210 -0.69 1.92 -16.44
CA LEU A 210 -1.58 0.81 -16.11
C LEU A 210 -2.45 1.20 -14.92
N VAL A 211 -3.76 0.94 -15.01
CA VAL A 211 -4.68 1.04 -13.87
C VAL A 211 -5.41 -0.29 -13.71
N PHE A 212 -5.64 -0.69 -12.47
CA PHE A 212 -6.24 -1.98 -12.17
C PHE A 212 -7.12 -1.89 -10.92
N GLY A 213 -8.06 -2.82 -10.79
CA GLY A 213 -8.96 -2.78 -9.65
C GLY A 213 -10.02 -3.87 -9.61
N MET A 214 -11.25 -3.44 -9.40
CA MET A 214 -12.40 -4.31 -9.15
C MET A 214 -12.62 -5.34 -10.25
N ARG A 215 -12.89 -6.60 -9.86
CA ARG A 215 -13.28 -7.71 -10.75
C ARG A 215 -12.29 -8.00 -11.87
N GLY A 216 -10.99 -7.87 -11.62
CA GLY A 216 -9.94 -8.15 -12.59
C GLY A 216 -9.93 -7.17 -13.77
N ASN A 217 -10.49 -5.97 -13.61
CA ASN A 217 -10.42 -4.99 -14.67
C ASN A 217 -9.05 -4.29 -14.64
N VAL A 218 -8.36 -4.40 -15.77
CA VAL A 218 -7.04 -3.81 -16.01
C VAL A 218 -7.13 -3.00 -17.29
N PHE A 219 -6.63 -1.78 -17.29
CA PHE A 219 -6.58 -0.91 -18.46
C PHE A 219 -5.18 -0.31 -18.61
N ARG A 220 -4.76 -0.15 -19.85
CA ARG A 220 -3.46 0.38 -20.24
C ARG A 220 -3.64 1.58 -21.15
N SER A 221 -2.82 2.59 -20.94
CA SER A 221 -2.73 3.79 -21.78
C SER A 221 -1.32 3.94 -22.32
N ALA A 222 -1.19 4.24 -23.61
CA ALA A 222 0.08 4.50 -24.30
C ALA A 222 0.29 5.98 -24.61
N ASP A 223 -0.59 6.84 -24.12
CA ASP A 223 -0.63 8.28 -24.44
C ASP A 223 -0.82 9.15 -23.17
N TYR A 224 -0.23 8.68 -22.06
CA TYR A 224 -0.28 9.35 -20.75
C TYR A 224 -1.70 9.54 -20.20
N GLY A 225 -2.58 8.54 -20.45
CA GLY A 225 -3.93 8.52 -19.90
C GLY A 225 -4.99 9.24 -20.74
N LYS A 226 -4.68 9.69 -21.96
CA LYS A 226 -5.69 10.27 -22.86
C LYS A 226 -6.66 9.24 -23.41
N THR A 227 -6.15 8.04 -23.71
CA THR A 227 -6.98 6.90 -24.12
C THR A 227 -6.62 5.64 -23.33
N TRP A 228 -7.62 4.79 -23.06
CA TRP A 228 -7.47 3.59 -22.27
C TRP A 228 -7.97 2.36 -23.03
N HIS A 229 -7.17 1.30 -23.00
CA HIS A 229 -7.50 0.02 -23.61
C HIS A 229 -7.56 -1.07 -22.55
N LYS A 230 -8.64 -1.82 -22.54
CA LYS A 230 -8.80 -2.94 -21.61
C LYS A 230 -7.82 -4.05 -21.94
N VAL A 231 -7.10 -4.51 -20.92
CA VAL A 231 -6.22 -5.70 -20.98
C VAL A 231 -6.99 -6.90 -20.47
N ALA A 232 -7.01 -8.00 -21.24
CA ALA A 232 -7.60 -9.24 -20.79
C ALA A 232 -6.69 -9.91 -19.75
N VAL A 233 -7.27 -10.32 -18.63
CA VAL A 233 -6.57 -11.06 -17.57
C VAL A 233 -7.31 -12.37 -17.27
N PRO A 234 -6.60 -13.46 -16.88
CA PRO A 234 -7.20 -14.78 -16.66
C PRO A 234 -7.89 -14.92 -15.29
N THR A 235 -8.47 -13.83 -14.76
CA THR A 235 -9.16 -13.84 -13.47
C THR A 235 -10.26 -12.80 -13.41
N GLY A 236 -11.28 -13.04 -12.58
CA GLY A 236 -12.28 -12.05 -12.17
C GLY A 236 -12.05 -11.55 -10.75
N ALA A 237 -10.92 -11.88 -10.12
CA ALA A 237 -10.58 -11.40 -8.77
C ALA A 237 -10.24 -9.92 -8.79
N SER A 238 -10.61 -9.19 -7.73
CA SER A 238 -10.17 -7.80 -7.56
C SER A 238 -8.68 -7.74 -7.30
N LEU A 239 -8.00 -6.76 -7.91
CA LEU A 239 -6.56 -6.56 -7.86
C LEU A 239 -6.28 -5.32 -7.01
N PHE A 240 -5.47 -5.48 -5.96
CA PHE A 240 -5.26 -4.44 -4.95
C PHE A 240 -3.86 -3.82 -5.01
N GLY A 241 -2.83 -4.61 -5.31
CA GLY A 241 -1.45 -4.16 -5.38
C GLY A 241 -0.78 -4.50 -6.71
N GLY A 242 0.29 -3.81 -7.03
CA GLY A 242 1.06 -4.08 -8.22
C GLY A 242 2.46 -3.48 -8.18
N ALA A 243 3.37 -4.12 -8.91
CA ALA A 243 4.76 -3.67 -9.00
C ALA A 243 5.35 -3.95 -10.39
N VAL A 244 6.33 -3.13 -10.77
CA VAL A 244 7.22 -3.40 -11.89
C VAL A 244 8.55 -3.88 -11.30
N VAL A 245 8.96 -5.10 -11.63
CA VAL A 245 10.23 -5.65 -11.17
C VAL A 245 11.39 -5.24 -12.10
N ARG A 246 12.64 -5.42 -11.64
CA ARG A 246 13.84 -4.93 -12.34
C ARG A 246 14.02 -5.47 -13.77
N ASP A 247 13.54 -6.68 -14.03
CA ASP A 247 13.61 -7.31 -15.36
C ASP A 247 12.49 -6.85 -16.30
N GLY A 248 11.66 -5.89 -15.87
CA GLY A 248 10.56 -5.32 -16.63
C GLY A 248 9.25 -6.09 -16.54
N ARG A 249 9.18 -7.20 -15.80
CA ARG A 249 7.90 -7.87 -15.52
C ARG A 249 6.99 -6.98 -14.69
N VAL A 250 5.70 -7.11 -14.93
CA VAL A 250 4.65 -6.44 -14.17
C VAL A 250 3.90 -7.49 -13.35
N LEU A 251 3.81 -7.26 -12.06
CA LEU A 251 3.11 -8.12 -11.12
C LEU A 251 1.85 -7.41 -10.63
N LEU A 252 0.73 -8.12 -10.57
CA LEU A 252 -0.50 -7.64 -9.92
C LEU A 252 -0.95 -8.68 -8.90
N VAL A 253 -1.38 -8.22 -7.72
CA VAL A 253 -1.84 -9.09 -6.63
C VAL A 253 -3.23 -8.69 -6.17
N GLY A 254 -3.98 -9.66 -5.61
CA GLY A 254 -5.34 -9.34 -5.17
C GLY A 254 -6.06 -10.45 -4.43
N ALA A 255 -7.38 -10.44 -4.52
CA ALA A 255 -8.28 -11.35 -3.84
C ALA A 255 -8.03 -12.81 -4.22
N GLY A 256 -8.21 -13.73 -3.26
CA GLY A 256 -8.00 -15.17 -3.47
C GLY A 256 -6.54 -15.51 -3.75
N ASP A 257 -5.60 -14.86 -3.06
CA ASP A 257 -4.15 -15.03 -3.25
C ASP A 257 -3.70 -14.91 -4.72
N THR A 258 -4.47 -14.17 -5.52
CA THR A 258 -4.19 -14.01 -6.95
C THR A 258 -2.86 -13.28 -7.15
N VAL A 259 -1.99 -13.89 -7.95
CA VAL A 259 -0.77 -13.27 -8.49
C VAL A 259 -0.80 -13.39 -10.01
N LEU A 260 -0.81 -12.26 -10.68
CA LEU A 260 -0.69 -12.16 -12.14
C LEU A 260 0.69 -11.67 -12.51
N VAL A 261 1.27 -12.22 -13.56
CA VAL A 261 2.58 -11.84 -14.10
C VAL A 261 2.44 -11.51 -15.59
N SER A 262 3.06 -10.41 -15.98
CA SER A 262 3.24 -10.04 -17.39
C SER A 262 4.72 -9.84 -17.68
N SER A 263 5.20 -10.41 -18.78
CA SER A 263 6.58 -10.25 -19.29
C SER A 263 6.65 -9.43 -20.58
N ASP A 264 5.55 -8.85 -21.03
CA ASP A 264 5.46 -8.15 -22.32
C ASP A 264 4.97 -6.68 -22.18
N GLY A 265 5.22 -6.06 -21.00
CA GLY A 265 4.82 -4.69 -20.72
C GLY A 265 3.32 -4.55 -20.46
N ALA A 266 2.75 -5.48 -19.72
CA ALA A 266 1.32 -5.53 -19.35
C ALA A 266 0.36 -5.62 -20.54
N ARG A 267 0.77 -6.25 -21.65
CA ARG A 267 -0.12 -6.55 -22.77
C ARG A 267 -0.90 -7.83 -22.54
N HIS A 268 -0.25 -8.82 -21.93
CA HIS A 268 -0.86 -10.08 -21.51
C HIS A 268 -0.43 -10.41 -20.10
N PHE A 269 -1.33 -11.01 -19.34
CA PHE A 269 -1.07 -11.50 -18.00
C PHE A 269 -1.33 -13.00 -17.93
N GLU A 270 -0.44 -13.69 -17.21
CA GLU A 270 -0.60 -15.08 -16.84
C GLU A 270 -0.92 -15.17 -15.34
N LEU A 271 -1.71 -16.18 -14.96
CA LEU A 271 -2.01 -16.47 -13.57
C LEU A 271 -0.86 -17.33 -13.01
N ALA A 272 -0.03 -16.73 -12.15
CA ALA A 272 1.09 -17.42 -11.53
C ALA A 272 0.66 -18.15 -10.24
N GLU A 273 -0.18 -17.51 -9.43
CA GLU A 273 -0.67 -18.11 -8.18
C GLU A 273 -2.17 -17.80 -8.00
N ARG A 274 -2.85 -18.72 -7.34
CA ARG A 274 -4.22 -18.57 -6.88
C ARG A 274 -4.45 -19.44 -5.66
N GLY A 275 -4.97 -18.86 -4.59
CA GLY A 275 -5.43 -19.55 -3.40
C GLY A 275 -6.96 -19.47 -3.26
N ASP A 276 -7.48 -19.87 -2.10
CA ASP A 276 -8.92 -20.05 -1.94
C ASP A 276 -9.64 -18.85 -1.30
N ARG A 277 -9.08 -18.20 -0.27
CA ARG A 277 -9.86 -17.28 0.57
C ARG A 277 -9.15 -16.02 1.03
N GLN A 278 -7.83 -15.99 1.00
CA GLN A 278 -7.06 -14.86 1.52
C GLN A 278 -6.81 -13.84 0.43
N SER A 279 -6.56 -12.60 0.81
CA SER A 279 -6.26 -11.54 -0.13
C SER A 279 -4.83 -11.04 0.07
N LEU A 280 -4.14 -10.76 -1.03
CA LEU A 280 -2.89 -10.02 -1.06
C LEU A 280 -3.23 -8.54 -1.26
N ALA A 281 -2.72 -7.67 -0.38
CA ALA A 281 -3.02 -6.24 -0.38
C ALA A 281 -1.96 -5.43 -1.12
N ASP A 282 -0.69 -5.79 -0.99
CA ASP A 282 0.43 -5.02 -1.53
C ASP A 282 1.59 -5.92 -1.94
N ILE A 283 2.48 -5.42 -2.81
CA ILE A 283 3.64 -6.12 -3.33
C ILE A 283 4.79 -5.15 -3.60
N VAL A 284 6.00 -5.53 -3.21
CA VAL A 284 7.22 -4.79 -3.55
C VAL A 284 8.29 -5.70 -4.12
N PRO A 285 9.04 -5.26 -5.15
CA PRO A 285 10.21 -5.97 -5.64
C PRO A 285 11.36 -5.87 -4.65
N LEU A 286 12.14 -6.93 -4.53
CA LEU A 286 13.33 -7.00 -3.71
C LEU A 286 14.61 -6.79 -4.53
N PRO A 287 15.72 -6.38 -3.88
CA PRO A 287 17.00 -6.17 -4.57
C PRO A 287 17.56 -7.40 -5.26
N ASP A 288 17.28 -8.60 -4.75
CA ASP A 288 17.71 -9.90 -5.29
C ASP A 288 16.92 -10.37 -6.52
N GLY A 289 15.89 -9.60 -6.92
CA GLY A 289 15.00 -9.92 -8.03
C GLY A 289 13.76 -10.72 -7.63
N GLY A 290 13.63 -11.08 -6.37
CA GLY A 290 12.41 -11.60 -5.76
C GLY A 290 11.39 -10.51 -5.44
N TRP A 291 10.35 -10.85 -4.70
CA TRP A 291 9.35 -9.89 -4.19
C TRP A 291 8.76 -10.32 -2.85
N LEU A 292 8.33 -9.33 -2.11
CA LEU A 292 7.59 -9.49 -0.85
C LEU A 292 6.15 -9.02 -1.06
N MET A 293 5.21 -9.83 -0.63
CA MET A 293 3.78 -9.52 -0.66
C MET A 293 3.23 -9.48 0.76
N GLY A 294 2.29 -8.57 1.01
CA GLY A 294 1.53 -8.47 2.25
C GLY A 294 0.06 -8.75 2.02
N GLY A 295 -0.62 -9.34 3.00
CA GLY A 295 -2.05 -9.63 2.90
C GLY A 295 -2.66 -10.15 4.20
N GLU A 296 -3.82 -10.81 4.08
CA GLU A 296 -4.58 -11.36 5.22
C GLU A 296 -3.84 -12.47 5.97
N ALA A 297 -2.94 -13.18 5.29
CA ALA A 297 -2.10 -14.22 5.91
C ALA A 297 -0.68 -13.71 6.24
N GLY A 298 -0.52 -12.43 6.50
CA GLY A 298 0.77 -11.84 6.79
C GLY A 298 1.57 -11.56 5.54
N ILE A 299 2.81 -12.06 5.50
CA ILE A 299 3.74 -11.85 4.38
C ILE A 299 3.96 -13.15 3.60
N LYS A 300 4.23 -12.99 2.31
CA LYS A 300 4.71 -14.06 1.43
C LYS A 300 5.94 -13.56 0.69
N HIS A 301 7.03 -14.30 0.79
CA HIS A 301 8.25 -14.05 0.02
C HIS A 301 8.31 -14.98 -1.18
N ARG A 302 8.79 -14.46 -2.32
CA ARG A 302 9.12 -15.23 -3.52
C ARG A 302 10.49 -14.82 -4.02
N THR A 303 11.28 -15.82 -4.33
CA THR A 303 12.59 -15.62 -4.95
C THR A 303 12.46 -15.37 -6.45
N ALA A 304 13.49 -14.84 -7.07
CA ALA A 304 13.51 -14.63 -8.53
C ALA A 304 13.28 -15.93 -9.32
N THR A 305 13.64 -17.08 -8.76
CA THR A 305 13.49 -18.41 -9.39
C THR A 305 12.07 -18.96 -9.28
N ASP A 306 11.30 -18.59 -8.26
CA ASP A 306 9.90 -19.02 -8.09
C ASP A 306 8.96 -18.39 -9.14
N ALA A 307 9.44 -17.38 -9.81
CA ALA A 307 8.71 -16.54 -10.76
C ALA A 307 8.74 -17.03 -12.20
N ALA A 308 9.38 -18.16 -12.50
CA ALA A 308 9.41 -18.68 -13.84
C ALA A 308 7.98 -19.18 -14.24
N PRO A 309 7.38 -18.66 -15.32
CA PRO A 309 6.13 -19.21 -15.82
C PRO A 309 6.38 -20.70 -16.18
N GLY A 310 5.70 -21.62 -15.48
CA GLY A 310 5.77 -23.05 -15.77
C GLY A 310 6.24 -23.97 -14.64
N GLY A 311 6.55 -23.48 -13.46
CA GLY A 311 6.92 -24.28 -12.29
C GLY A 311 5.71 -24.77 -11.48
N GLY A 312 4.69 -25.29 -12.15
CA GLY A 312 3.66 -26.07 -11.47
C GLY A 312 4.30 -27.39 -11.02
N ALA A 313 4.45 -27.57 -9.70
CA ALA A 313 4.80 -28.87 -9.12
C ALA A 313 3.71 -29.89 -9.45
N PRO A 314 4.06 -31.16 -9.62
CA PRO A 314 3.15 -32.23 -10.02
C PRO A 314 2.06 -32.54 -9.00
#